data_c89db0010a0e9f4160cf1dd3b9e20420
#
_entry.id   c89db0010a0e9f4160cf1dd3b9e20420
#
_cell.length_a   1.000
_cell.length_b   1.000
_cell.length_c   1.000
_cell.angle_alpha   90.00
_cell.angle_beta   90.00
_cell.angle_gamma   90.00
#
_symmetry.space_group_name_H-M   'P 1'
#
loop_
_entity.id
_entity.type
_entity.pdbx_description
1 polymer ?
#
loop_
_entity_poly.entity_id
_entity_poly.type
_entity_poly.pdbx_seq_one_letter_code
_entity_poly.pdbx_strand_id
1 'polypeptide(L)'
;MGKKLERLSSGGEAASDRLAFERYLKDLQRGKSALQLTAMKQAVTPEIRRSWSPRSFTGVHIPVGIFDEVICNISYHFNKHGAKYGSVAVMTQTAQEYFRKNRHAAVLSDGQLELPGGIFELDGRIITFF
;
A
#
# COMPACT_ATOMS: atom_id res chain seq x y z
N MET A 1 -26.74 -1.72 5.19
CA MET A 1 -26.88 -2.10 3.78
C MET A 1 -25.64 -1.79 3.00
N GLY A 2 -25.32 -0.52 2.81
CA GLY A 2 -24.16 -0.11 2.04
C GLY A 2 -22.86 -0.69 2.54
N LYS A 3 -22.67 -0.73 3.85
CA LYS A 3 -21.45 -1.26 4.45
C LYS A 3 -21.20 -2.71 4.08
N LYS A 4 -22.23 -3.53 4.07
CA LYS A 4 -22.09 -4.93 3.73
C LYS A 4 -21.75 -5.12 2.26
N LEU A 5 -22.38 -4.35 1.40
CA LEU A 5 -22.08 -4.36 -0.02
C LEU A 5 -20.68 -3.82 -0.31
N GLU A 6 -20.31 -2.76 0.38
CA GLU A 6 -18.96 -2.20 0.27
C GLU A 6 -17.90 -3.22 0.66
N ARG A 7 -18.16 -3.99 1.71
CA ARG A 7 -17.23 -5.03 2.14
C ARG A 7 -17.04 -6.12 1.09
N LEU A 8 -18.13 -6.54 0.45
CA LEU A 8 -18.05 -7.50 -0.64
C LEU A 8 -17.32 -6.92 -1.84
N SER A 9 -17.58 -5.66 -2.16
CA SER A 9 -16.87 -4.95 -3.22
C SER A 9 -15.38 -4.84 -2.90
N SER A 10 -15.06 -4.53 -1.63
CA SER A 10 -13.67 -4.46 -1.19
C SER A 10 -12.96 -5.80 -1.36
N GLY A 11 -13.65 -6.91 -1.14
CA GLY A 11 -13.08 -8.23 -1.40
C GLY A 11 -12.72 -8.41 -2.86
N GLY A 12 -13.60 -7.99 -3.77
CA GLY A 12 -13.34 -8.04 -5.21
C GLY A 12 -12.23 -7.09 -5.63
N GLU A 13 -12.24 -5.89 -5.08
CA GLU A 13 -11.20 -4.90 -5.32
C GLU A 13 -9.84 -5.39 -4.82
N ALA A 14 -9.80 -6.01 -3.65
CA ALA A 14 -8.56 -6.55 -3.11
C ALA A 14 -8.00 -7.64 -4.01
N ALA A 15 -8.84 -8.52 -4.56
CA ALA A 15 -8.40 -9.56 -5.49
C ALA A 15 -7.87 -8.94 -6.78
N SER A 16 -8.56 -7.92 -7.30
CA SER A 16 -8.13 -7.20 -8.49
C SER A 16 -6.81 -6.47 -8.25
N ASP A 17 -6.66 -5.82 -7.11
CA ASP A 17 -5.43 -5.14 -6.73
C ASP A 17 -4.26 -6.11 -6.59
N ARG A 18 -4.52 -7.28 -6.04
CA ARG A 18 -3.50 -8.32 -5.91
C ARG A 18 -2.97 -8.73 -7.28
N LEU A 19 -3.86 -8.96 -8.24
CA LEU A 19 -3.44 -9.30 -9.60
C LEU A 19 -2.66 -8.16 -10.25
N ALA A 20 -3.11 -6.94 -10.04
CA ALA A 20 -2.42 -5.76 -10.56
C ALA A 20 -1.02 -5.62 -9.95
N PHE A 21 -0.89 -5.90 -8.65
CA PHE A 21 0.40 -5.87 -7.99
C PHE A 21 1.34 -6.95 -8.50
N GLU A 22 0.81 -8.16 -8.74
CA GLU A 22 1.60 -9.23 -9.33
C GLU A 22 2.12 -8.88 -10.73
N ARG A 23 1.28 -8.23 -11.54
CA ARG A 23 1.69 -7.72 -12.86
C ARG A 23 2.78 -6.67 -12.73
N TYR A 24 2.62 -5.77 -11.77
CA TYR A 24 3.59 -4.73 -11.50
C TYR A 24 4.96 -5.34 -11.17
N LEU A 25 5.00 -6.37 -10.33
CA LEU A 25 6.23 -7.06 -10.00
C LEU A 25 6.87 -7.72 -11.23
N LYS A 26 6.06 -8.32 -12.08
CA LYS A 26 6.57 -8.92 -13.33
C LYS A 26 7.15 -7.87 -14.25
N ASP A 27 6.51 -6.72 -14.36
CA ASP A 27 7.01 -5.61 -15.17
C ASP A 27 8.33 -5.09 -14.64
N LEU A 28 8.49 -4.99 -13.32
CA LEU A 28 9.76 -4.61 -12.70
C LEU A 28 10.86 -5.62 -13.03
N GLN A 29 10.56 -6.91 -13.01
CA GLN A 29 11.53 -7.95 -13.36
C GLN A 29 11.99 -7.86 -14.80
N ARG A 30 11.13 -7.35 -15.69
CA ARG A 30 11.46 -7.13 -17.10
C ARG A 30 12.15 -5.79 -17.36
N GLY A 31 12.48 -5.06 -16.30
CA GLY A 31 13.13 -3.75 -16.42
C GLY A 31 12.18 -2.60 -16.69
N LYS A 32 10.89 -2.85 -16.79
CA LYS A 32 9.90 -1.78 -16.92
C LYS A 32 9.77 -1.04 -15.59
N SER A 33 9.56 0.25 -15.68
CA SER A 33 9.41 1.10 -14.49
C SER A 33 10.64 1.15 -13.58
N ALA A 34 11.80 0.73 -14.06
CA ALA A 34 13.03 0.75 -13.27
C ALA A 34 13.39 2.16 -12.82
N LEU A 35 13.21 3.15 -13.70
CA LEU A 35 13.48 4.56 -13.37
C LEU A 35 12.52 5.05 -12.29
N GLN A 36 11.26 4.66 -12.35
CA GLN A 36 10.27 5.03 -11.33
C GLN A 36 10.64 4.43 -9.97
N LEU A 37 11.08 3.18 -9.95
CA LEU A 37 11.50 2.53 -8.72
C LEU A 37 12.73 3.21 -8.13
N THR A 38 13.71 3.57 -8.96
CA THR A 38 14.90 4.29 -8.53
C THR A 38 14.53 5.66 -7.95
N ALA A 39 13.66 6.39 -8.64
CA ALA A 39 13.19 7.68 -8.16
C ALA A 39 12.45 7.52 -6.82
N MET A 40 11.68 6.46 -6.66
CA MET A 40 10.98 6.18 -5.42
C MET A 40 11.94 5.93 -4.27
N LYS A 41 13.00 5.16 -4.50
CA LYS A 41 14.03 4.93 -3.48
C LYS A 41 14.64 6.23 -2.99
N GLN A 42 14.86 7.18 -3.89
CA GLN A 42 15.42 8.49 -3.55
C GLN A 42 14.40 9.36 -2.80
N ALA A 43 13.12 9.24 -3.13
CA ALA A 43 12.07 10.04 -2.51
C ALA A 43 11.67 9.53 -1.13
N VAL A 44 11.93 8.27 -0.82
CA VAL A 44 11.53 7.66 0.45
C VAL A 44 12.62 7.88 1.49
N THR A 45 12.33 8.74 2.45
CA THR A 45 13.20 8.97 3.60
C THR A 45 13.10 7.78 4.57
N PRO A 46 14.06 7.65 5.51
CA PRO A 46 13.93 6.62 6.55
C PRO A 46 12.63 6.73 7.36
N GLU A 47 12.14 7.94 7.58
CA GLU A 47 10.88 8.15 8.30
C GLU A 47 9.69 7.64 7.49
N ILE A 48 9.63 7.96 6.21
CA ILE A 48 8.58 7.47 5.31
C ILE A 48 8.63 5.94 5.27
N ARG A 49 9.83 5.38 5.12
CA ARG A 49 10.02 3.94 5.09
C ARG A 49 9.45 3.25 6.34
N ARG A 50 9.71 3.80 7.51
CA ARG A 50 9.20 3.24 8.77
C ARG A 50 7.69 3.34 8.92
N SER A 51 7.06 4.22 8.14
CA SER A 51 5.61 4.41 8.17
C SER A 51 4.85 3.38 7.35
N TRP A 52 5.53 2.59 6.56
CA TRP A 52 4.92 1.60 5.68
C TRP A 52 5.28 0.18 6.08
N SER A 53 4.34 -0.72 5.88
CA SER A 53 4.55 -2.16 6.08
C SER A 53 5.26 -2.76 4.85
N PRO A 54 6.13 -3.77 5.05
CA PRO A 54 6.64 -4.54 3.92
C PRO A 54 5.57 -5.45 3.31
N ARG A 55 4.47 -5.64 4.01
CA ARG A 55 3.38 -6.51 3.61
C ARG A 55 2.40 -5.74 2.73
N SER A 56 2.24 -6.17 1.48
CA SER A 56 1.27 -5.57 0.56
C SER A 56 0.02 -6.42 0.45
N PHE A 57 0.19 -7.70 0.09
CA PHE A 57 -0.91 -8.64 -0.09
C PHE A 57 -0.48 -10.02 0.36
N THR A 58 -1.37 -10.71 1.06
CA THR A 58 -1.12 -12.07 1.51
C THR A 58 -0.86 -12.99 0.32
N GLY A 59 0.20 -13.75 0.38
CA GLY A 59 0.53 -14.74 -0.65
C GLY A 59 1.21 -14.20 -1.90
N VAL A 60 1.49 -12.90 -1.95
CA VAL A 60 2.28 -12.34 -3.05
C VAL A 60 3.74 -12.34 -2.65
N HIS A 61 4.57 -12.99 -3.46
CA HIS A 61 6.01 -13.05 -3.25
C HIS A 61 6.73 -11.96 -4.02
N ILE A 62 7.52 -11.16 -3.31
CA ILE A 62 8.46 -10.24 -3.92
C ILE A 62 9.79 -11.00 -4.02
N PRO A 63 10.41 -11.10 -5.21
CA PRO A 63 11.66 -11.85 -5.36
C PRO A 63 12.75 -11.36 -4.42
N VAL A 64 13.31 -12.28 -3.63
CA VAL A 64 14.31 -11.98 -2.63
C VAL A 64 15.57 -11.41 -3.28
N GLY A 65 16.08 -10.32 -2.71
CA GLY A 65 17.34 -9.72 -3.15
C GLY A 65 17.24 -8.83 -4.38
N ILE A 66 16.08 -8.80 -5.05
CA ILE A 66 15.90 -7.96 -6.24
C ILE A 66 15.27 -6.62 -5.88
N PHE A 67 14.21 -6.65 -5.09
CA PHE A 67 13.48 -5.44 -4.74
C PHE A 67 13.28 -5.34 -3.23
N ASP A 68 13.30 -4.12 -2.75
CA ASP A 68 12.93 -3.81 -1.37
C ASP A 68 11.41 -3.89 -1.24
N GLU A 69 10.92 -4.71 -0.34
CA GLU A 69 9.48 -4.93 -0.16
C GLU A 69 8.73 -3.66 0.21
N VAL A 70 9.29 -2.86 1.09
CA VAL A 70 8.67 -1.60 1.51
C VAL A 70 8.60 -0.62 0.34
N ILE A 71 9.70 -0.50 -0.40
CA ILE A 71 9.75 0.39 -1.56
C ILE A 71 8.78 -0.07 -2.64
N CYS A 72 8.67 -1.37 -2.88
CA CYS A 72 7.70 -1.91 -3.84
C CYS A 72 6.27 -1.58 -3.43
N ASN A 73 5.95 -1.72 -2.15
CA ASN A 73 4.63 -1.39 -1.65
C ASN A 73 4.31 0.10 -1.85
N ILE A 74 5.21 0.97 -1.44
CA ILE A 74 5.05 2.42 -1.58
C ILE A 74 4.91 2.79 -3.06
N SER A 75 5.78 2.27 -3.90
CA SER A 75 5.80 2.58 -5.33
C SER A 75 4.51 2.16 -6.01
N TYR A 76 4.03 0.97 -5.70
CA TYR A 76 2.78 0.49 -6.29
C TYR A 76 1.61 1.41 -5.94
N HIS A 77 1.45 1.73 -4.66
CA HIS A 77 0.33 2.55 -4.22
C HIS A 77 0.46 4.00 -4.68
N PHE A 78 1.67 4.54 -4.73
CA PHE A 78 1.88 5.89 -5.25
C PHE A 78 1.57 5.96 -6.74
N ASN A 79 1.98 4.98 -7.52
CA ASN A 79 1.67 4.95 -8.96
C ASN A 79 0.17 4.85 -9.22
N LYS A 80 -0.54 4.13 -8.34
CA LYS A 80 -1.99 3.96 -8.48
C LYS A 80 -2.79 5.16 -8.00
N HIS A 81 -2.40 5.76 -6.88
CA HIS A 81 -3.18 6.78 -6.18
C HIS A 81 -2.44 8.11 -6.01
N GLY A 82 -1.14 8.14 -6.26
CA GLY A 82 -0.29 9.25 -5.85
C GLY A 82 -0.53 10.57 -6.55
N ALA A 83 -1.12 10.53 -7.75
CA ALA A 83 -1.35 11.74 -8.52
C ALA A 83 -2.15 12.79 -7.74
N LYS A 84 -3.13 12.36 -6.95
CA LYS A 84 -3.95 13.26 -6.16
C LYS A 84 -3.22 13.83 -4.93
N TYR A 85 -2.12 13.22 -4.53
CA TYR A 85 -1.35 13.68 -3.37
C TYR A 85 -0.14 14.52 -3.76
N GLY A 86 0.35 14.38 -4.97
CA GLY A 86 1.49 15.12 -5.47
C GLY A 86 2.85 14.59 -5.07
N SER A 87 2.98 13.97 -3.91
CA SER A 87 4.25 13.38 -3.46
C SER A 87 4.02 12.23 -2.51
N VAL A 88 5.05 11.39 -2.37
CA VAL A 88 5.04 10.26 -1.42
C VAL A 88 4.92 10.78 0.01
N ALA A 89 5.57 11.88 0.34
CA ALA A 89 5.50 12.48 1.67
C ALA A 89 4.07 12.88 2.02
N VAL A 90 3.38 13.55 1.11
CA VAL A 90 2.00 13.97 1.32
C VAL A 90 1.07 12.77 1.42
N MET A 91 1.24 11.78 0.56
CA MET A 91 0.45 10.54 0.62
C MET A 91 0.62 9.85 1.97
N THR A 92 1.86 9.72 2.44
CA THR A 92 2.17 9.08 3.72
C THR A 92 1.56 9.83 4.88
N GLN A 93 1.72 11.15 4.93
CA GLN A 93 1.14 11.97 5.98
C GLN A 93 -0.38 11.88 5.99
N THR A 94 -0.98 11.91 4.82
CA THR A 94 -2.44 11.81 4.69
C THR A 94 -2.94 10.46 5.24
N ALA A 95 -2.25 9.39 4.91
CA ALA A 95 -2.61 8.06 5.41
C ALA A 95 -2.45 7.97 6.93
N GLN A 96 -1.38 8.53 7.48
CA GLN A 96 -1.15 8.53 8.92
C GLN A 96 -2.21 9.33 9.67
N GLU A 97 -2.58 10.50 9.15
CA GLU A 97 -3.64 11.31 9.75
C GLU A 97 -4.98 10.61 9.66
N TYR A 98 -5.26 9.99 8.53
CA TYR A 98 -6.50 9.22 8.35
C TYR A 98 -6.58 8.11 9.39
N PHE A 99 -5.53 7.35 9.58
CA PHE A 99 -5.48 6.30 10.58
C PHE A 99 -5.71 6.84 11.99
N ARG A 100 -5.01 7.91 12.34
CA ARG A 100 -5.11 8.50 13.67
C ARG A 100 -6.52 8.97 13.98
N LYS A 101 -7.19 9.59 13.00
CA LYS A 101 -8.55 10.11 13.18
C LYS A 101 -9.60 9.01 13.19
N ASN A 102 -9.37 7.91 12.51
CA ASN A 102 -10.39 6.89 12.30
C ASN A 102 -10.07 5.55 12.98
N ARG A 103 -8.99 5.47 13.71
CA ARG A 103 -8.51 4.25 14.34
C ARG A 103 -9.59 3.56 15.17
N HIS A 104 -10.41 4.32 15.87
CA HIS A 104 -11.47 3.78 16.73
C HIS A 104 -12.55 3.02 15.95
N ALA A 105 -12.68 3.26 14.66
CA ALA A 105 -13.65 2.60 13.80
C ALA A 105 -13.04 1.43 13.03
N ALA A 106 -11.74 1.14 13.23
CA ALA A 106 -11.07 0.06 12.51
C ALA A 106 -11.60 -1.30 12.94
N VAL A 107 -11.68 -2.21 11.99
CA VAL A 107 -12.08 -3.60 12.21
C VAL A 107 -10.83 -4.48 12.16
N LEU A 108 -10.61 -5.27 13.21
CA LEU A 108 -9.51 -6.23 13.23
C LEU A 108 -9.87 -7.42 12.33
N SER A 109 -9.04 -7.68 11.35
CA SER A 109 -9.24 -8.77 10.40
C SER A 109 -7.88 -9.30 9.94
N ASP A 110 -7.66 -10.60 10.09
CA ASP A 110 -6.42 -11.27 9.67
C ASP A 110 -5.14 -10.61 10.23
N GLY A 111 -5.20 -10.16 11.48
CA GLY A 111 -4.06 -9.55 12.14
C GLY A 111 -3.75 -8.12 11.69
N GLN A 112 -4.69 -7.47 11.02
CA GLN A 112 -4.52 -6.11 10.55
C GLN A 112 -5.78 -5.29 10.82
N LEU A 113 -5.65 -3.97 10.78
CA LEU A 113 -6.77 -3.06 11.02
C LEU A 113 -7.30 -2.55 9.69
N GLU A 114 -8.57 -2.81 9.42
CA GLU A 114 -9.23 -2.40 8.19
C GLU A 114 -10.13 -1.20 8.43
N LEU A 115 -9.98 -0.21 7.56
CA LEU A 115 -10.81 0.98 7.51
C LEU A 115 -11.28 1.18 6.06
N PRO A 116 -12.38 1.91 5.83
CA PRO A 116 -12.84 2.15 4.45
C PRO A 116 -11.78 2.75 3.54
N GLY A 117 -10.91 3.60 4.06
CA GLY A 117 -9.88 4.27 3.28
C GLY A 117 -8.53 3.59 3.25
N GLY A 118 -8.33 2.50 4.00
CA GLY A 118 -7.03 1.84 4.00
C GLY A 118 -6.93 0.68 4.96
N ILE A 119 -5.82 -0.03 4.85
CA ILE A 119 -5.51 -1.17 5.71
C ILE A 119 -4.18 -0.88 6.39
N PHE A 120 -4.10 -1.15 7.68
CA PHE A 120 -2.96 -0.77 8.51
C PHE A 120 -2.53 -1.93 9.41
N GLU A 121 -1.26 -1.94 9.76
CA GLU A 121 -0.76 -2.83 10.81
C GLU A 121 -1.29 -2.38 12.18
N LEU A 122 -1.19 -3.25 13.17
CA LEU A 122 -1.66 -2.91 14.52
C LEU A 122 -0.94 -1.70 15.09
N ASP A 123 0.30 -1.46 14.68
CA ASP A 123 1.10 -0.31 15.12
C ASP A 123 0.88 0.94 14.25
N GLY A 124 0.01 0.87 13.26
CA GLY A 124 -0.33 1.99 12.41
C GLY A 124 0.46 2.10 11.10
N ARG A 125 1.43 1.21 10.86
CA ARG A 125 2.13 1.22 9.57
C ARG A 125 1.15 0.94 8.44
N ILE A 126 1.36 1.59 7.32
CA ILE A 126 0.45 1.53 6.18
C ILE A 126 0.68 0.27 5.37
N ILE A 127 -0.37 -0.52 5.19
CA ILE A 127 -0.34 -1.67 4.27
C ILE A 127 -0.87 -1.22 2.92
N THR A 128 -2.02 -0.58 2.92
CA THR A 128 -2.70 -0.10 1.72
C THR A 128 -3.42 1.19 2.06
N PHE A 129 -3.37 2.18 1.17
CA PHE A 129 -4.12 3.42 1.32
C PHE A 129 -4.73 3.78 -0.03
N PHE A 130 -6.03 4.02 -0.01
CA PHE A 130 -6.79 4.25 -1.23
C PHE A 130 -6.92 5.71 -1.61
#